data_d496388b34144bb8454932dd41de11c8
#
_entry.id   d496388b34144bb8454932dd41de11c8
#
_cell.length_a   1.000
_cell.length_b   1.000
_cell.length_c   1.000
_cell.angle_alpha   90.00
_cell.angle_beta   90.00
_cell.angle_gamma   90.00
#
_symmetry.space_group_name_H-M   'P 1'
#
loop_
_entity.id
_entity.type
_entity.pdbx_description
1 polymer ?
#
loop_
_entity_poly.entity_id
_entity_poly.type
_entity_poly.pdbx_seq_one_letter_code
_entity_poly.pdbx_strand_id
1 'polypeptide(L)'
;NAGGEFMQEEDIERLGRIAEQTWTRHFDDRLGLSHEELKRLEGVPAPALPVVEHLISDKPEHKVPWGDRKPPVAKDDPRNIWGFDMDAPQYSFDRGELHNLSIQRGTLTAEERFKINDHIVQTLIMLSTLPFPRALRDVPQLAATHHEKLDGTGYPRRLGGDQLSVPDRV
;
A
#
# COMPACT_ATOMS: atom_id res chain seq x y z
N ASN A 1 1.04 1.10 22.03
CA ASN A 1 0.46 -0.23 21.72
C ASN A 1 1.35 -1.30 22.36
N ALA A 2 1.03 -1.70 23.60
CA ALA A 2 1.77 -2.77 24.27
C ALA A 2 1.38 -4.15 23.71
N GLY A 3 1.83 -4.45 22.47
CA GLY A 3 1.76 -5.79 21.90
C GLY A 3 0.38 -6.29 21.44
N GLY A 4 -0.62 -5.42 21.30
CA GLY A 4 -1.93 -5.77 20.74
C GLY A 4 -1.95 -5.58 19.22
N GLU A 5 -2.55 -6.52 18.49
CA GLU A 5 -2.77 -6.40 17.04
C GLU A 5 -3.85 -5.37 16.66
N PHE A 6 -4.48 -4.74 17.64
CA PHE A 6 -5.59 -3.81 17.47
C PHE A 6 -5.38 -2.53 18.28
N MET A 7 -5.60 -1.39 17.62
CA MET A 7 -5.68 -0.10 18.29
C MET A 7 -7.13 0.10 18.77
N GLN A 8 -7.30 0.43 20.04
CA GLN A 8 -8.63 0.68 20.60
C GLN A 8 -9.17 2.03 20.12
N GLU A 9 -10.48 2.18 20.07
CA GLU A 9 -11.13 3.40 19.61
C GLU A 9 -10.75 4.61 20.49
N GLU A 10 -10.60 4.40 21.79
CA GLU A 10 -10.12 5.41 22.74
C GLU A 10 -8.71 5.92 22.41
N ASP A 11 -7.81 5.05 21.93
CA ASP A 11 -6.45 5.44 21.53
C ASP A 11 -6.48 6.26 20.23
N ILE A 12 -7.39 5.96 19.30
CA ILE A 12 -7.59 6.72 18.07
C ILE A 12 -8.11 8.12 18.40
N GLU A 13 -9.11 8.21 19.28
CA GLU A 13 -9.62 9.51 19.75
C GLU A 13 -8.54 10.31 20.48
N ARG A 14 -7.72 9.64 21.30
CA ARG A 14 -6.57 10.27 21.98
C ARG A 14 -5.55 10.80 20.99
N LEU A 15 -5.25 10.01 19.94
CA LEU A 15 -4.37 10.43 18.87
C LEU A 15 -4.92 11.66 18.15
N GLY A 16 -6.23 11.68 17.85
CA GLY A 16 -6.90 12.86 17.28
C GLY A 16 -6.71 14.11 18.14
N ARG A 17 -6.94 14.00 19.46
CA ARG A 17 -6.70 15.13 20.39
C ARG A 17 -5.24 15.59 20.45
N ILE A 18 -4.29 14.67 20.29
CA ILE A 18 -2.86 15.03 20.20
C ILE A 18 -2.57 15.76 18.89
N ALA A 19 -3.16 15.30 17.78
CA ALA A 19 -3.01 15.92 16.47
C ALA A 19 -3.60 17.35 16.38
N GLU A 20 -4.56 17.70 17.26
CA GLU A 20 -5.09 19.07 17.38
C GLU A 20 -4.11 20.04 18.07
N GLN A 21 -3.12 19.51 18.82
CA GLN A 21 -2.13 20.35 19.47
C GLN A 21 -1.23 21.02 18.45
N THR A 22 -0.93 22.29 18.67
CA THR A 22 -0.08 23.09 17.80
C THR A 22 1.19 23.50 18.49
N TRP A 23 2.22 23.78 17.70
CA TRP A 23 3.49 24.34 18.14
C TRP A 23 3.99 25.39 17.15
N THR A 24 4.91 26.22 17.60
CA THR A 24 5.51 27.24 16.75
C THR A 24 6.88 26.79 16.26
N ARG A 25 7.00 26.59 14.94
CA ARG A 25 8.26 26.25 14.31
C ARG A 25 9.01 27.52 13.88
N HIS A 26 10.30 27.56 14.22
CA HIS A 26 11.20 28.69 13.95
C HIS A 26 12.27 28.36 12.91
N PHE A 27 12.26 27.17 12.32
CA PHE A 27 13.22 26.73 11.31
C PHE A 27 12.51 26.16 10.08
N ASP A 28 13.22 26.12 8.96
CA ASP A 28 12.69 25.55 7.71
C ASP A 28 12.55 24.03 7.85
N ASP A 29 11.35 23.48 7.59
CA ASP A 29 11.05 22.04 7.66
C ASP A 29 11.67 21.25 6.50
N ARG A 30 12.23 21.94 5.51
CA ARG A 30 13.00 21.30 4.42
C ARG A 30 14.40 20.87 4.86
N LEU A 31 14.86 21.35 6.00
CA LEU A 31 16.12 20.94 6.59
C LEU A 31 16.01 19.47 7.03
N GLY A 32 16.80 18.61 6.41
CA GLY A 32 16.80 17.17 6.73
C GLY A 32 15.91 16.31 5.85
N LEU A 33 15.13 16.90 4.92
CA LEU A 33 14.39 16.12 3.94
C LEU A 33 15.32 15.42 2.95
N SER A 34 14.93 14.22 2.50
CA SER A 34 15.63 13.52 1.43
C SER A 34 15.49 14.26 0.10
N HIS A 35 16.39 13.94 -0.84
CA HIS A 35 16.34 14.52 -2.19
C HIS A 35 14.99 14.28 -2.90
N GLU A 36 14.38 13.09 -2.70
CA GLU A 36 13.07 12.76 -3.27
C GLU A 36 11.94 13.58 -2.65
N GLU A 37 11.99 13.86 -1.36
CA GLU A 37 11.01 14.70 -0.67
C GLU A 37 11.14 16.16 -1.12
N LEU A 38 12.36 16.67 -1.20
CA LEU A 38 12.62 18.02 -1.74
C LEU A 38 12.11 18.17 -3.17
N LYS A 39 12.28 17.14 -4.01
CA LYS A 39 11.77 17.14 -5.37
C LYS A 39 10.24 17.24 -5.45
N ARG A 40 9.52 16.64 -4.49
CA ARG A 40 8.05 16.77 -4.40
C ARG A 40 7.59 18.16 -3.99
N LEU A 41 8.46 18.91 -3.32
CA LEU A 41 8.22 20.30 -2.92
C LEU A 41 8.75 21.33 -3.95
N GLU A 42 9.26 20.87 -5.09
CA GLU A 42 9.76 21.74 -6.14
C GLU A 42 8.64 22.68 -6.64
N GLY A 43 8.90 23.98 -6.64
CA GLY A 43 7.90 24.99 -6.98
C GLY A 43 6.92 25.39 -5.86
N VAL A 44 6.96 24.71 -4.71
CA VAL A 44 6.18 25.10 -3.52
C VAL A 44 7.02 26.08 -2.70
N PRO A 45 6.54 27.33 -2.43
CA PRO A 45 7.28 28.25 -1.60
C PRO A 45 7.37 27.76 -0.15
N ALA A 46 8.52 27.97 0.50
CA ALA A 46 8.64 27.72 1.92
C ALA A 46 7.72 28.65 2.71
N PRO A 47 7.03 28.18 3.76
CA PRO A 47 6.22 29.04 4.60
C PRO A 47 7.09 30.08 5.33
N ALA A 48 6.51 31.27 5.55
CA ALA A 48 7.18 32.30 6.34
C ALA A 48 7.37 31.82 7.80
N LEU A 49 8.53 32.10 8.38
CA LEU A 49 8.84 31.76 9.75
C LEU A 49 8.68 32.97 10.69
N PRO A 50 8.24 32.76 11.95
CA PRO A 50 7.77 31.53 12.54
C PRO A 50 6.41 31.10 11.99
N VAL A 51 6.14 29.77 11.98
CA VAL A 51 4.86 29.21 11.54
C VAL A 51 4.26 28.36 12.65
N VAL A 52 2.94 28.45 12.82
CA VAL A 52 2.18 27.58 13.76
C VAL A 52 1.65 26.40 12.96
N GLU A 53 1.98 25.21 13.40
CA GLU A 53 1.55 23.96 12.77
C GLU A 53 1.13 22.91 13.79
N HIS A 54 0.43 21.89 13.36
CA HIS A 54 0.03 20.78 14.19
C HIS A 54 1.24 19.93 14.60
N LEU A 55 1.17 19.35 15.81
CA LEU A 55 2.25 18.52 16.35
C LEU A 55 2.42 17.24 15.52
N ILE A 56 1.31 16.68 15.02
CA ILE A 56 1.26 15.52 14.14
C ILE A 56 0.36 15.88 12.95
N SER A 57 0.82 15.66 11.74
CA SER A 57 0.02 15.98 10.54
C SER A 57 0.39 15.14 9.34
N ASP A 58 -0.60 14.94 8.46
CA ASP A 58 -0.39 14.34 7.15
C ASP A 58 -0.16 15.44 6.13
N LYS A 59 1.09 15.63 5.74
CA LYS A 59 1.48 16.64 4.77
C LYS A 59 1.42 16.10 3.33
N PRO A 60 1.20 16.95 2.32
CA PRO A 60 1.18 16.53 0.91
C PRO A 60 2.45 15.80 0.46
N GLU A 61 3.63 16.20 0.94
CA GLU A 61 4.92 15.59 0.64
C GLU A 61 5.08 14.16 1.19
N HIS A 62 4.25 13.76 2.17
CA HIS A 62 4.22 12.39 2.69
C HIS A 62 3.58 11.41 1.69
N LYS A 63 2.79 11.90 0.74
CA LYS A 63 2.04 11.10 -0.21
C LYS A 63 2.85 10.87 -1.48
N VAL A 64 3.22 9.62 -1.72
CA VAL A 64 4.02 9.23 -2.87
C VAL A 64 3.10 8.67 -3.96
N PRO A 65 2.94 9.36 -5.11
CA PRO A 65 2.11 8.85 -6.20
C PRO A 65 2.73 7.61 -6.84
N TRP A 66 1.90 6.83 -7.51
CA TRP A 66 2.35 5.65 -8.28
C TRP A 66 3.19 6.03 -9.50
N GLY A 67 2.95 7.19 -10.10
CA GLY A 67 3.52 7.53 -11.40
C GLY A 67 3.16 6.48 -12.46
N ASP A 68 4.10 6.18 -13.34
CA ASP A 68 3.91 5.22 -14.44
C ASP A 68 4.02 3.75 -13.99
N ARG A 69 4.35 3.51 -12.73
CA ARG A 69 4.61 2.16 -12.18
C ARG A 69 3.39 1.52 -11.51
N LYS A 70 2.19 2.08 -11.70
CA LYS A 70 0.98 1.50 -11.11
C LYS A 70 0.77 0.07 -11.63
N PRO A 71 0.63 -0.94 -10.74
CA PRO A 71 0.42 -2.32 -11.14
C PRO A 71 -0.88 -2.50 -11.94
N PRO A 72 -0.93 -3.41 -12.93
CA PRO A 72 -2.12 -3.70 -13.72
C PRO A 72 -3.06 -4.65 -12.95
N VAL A 73 -3.55 -4.24 -11.79
CA VAL A 73 -4.30 -5.09 -10.84
C VAL A 73 -5.80 -4.84 -10.84
N ALA A 74 -6.24 -3.70 -11.39
CA ALA A 74 -7.66 -3.42 -11.49
C ALA A 74 -8.30 -4.25 -12.61
N LYS A 75 -9.52 -4.71 -12.39
CA LYS A 75 -10.24 -5.60 -13.30
C LYS A 75 -10.45 -5.00 -14.69
N ASP A 76 -10.55 -3.68 -14.76
CA ASP A 76 -10.76 -2.89 -15.99
C ASP A 76 -9.46 -2.28 -16.55
N ASP A 77 -8.30 -2.55 -15.96
CA ASP A 77 -7.02 -2.08 -16.51
C ASP A 77 -6.70 -2.85 -17.83
N PRO A 78 -6.50 -2.14 -18.95
CA PRO A 78 -6.23 -2.78 -20.23
C PRO A 78 -4.94 -3.61 -20.26
N ARG A 79 -4.02 -3.41 -19.33
CA ARG A 79 -2.80 -4.21 -19.15
C ARG A 79 -3.06 -5.51 -18.39
N ASN A 80 -4.23 -5.66 -17.78
CA ASN A 80 -4.59 -6.80 -16.95
C ASN A 80 -5.09 -7.99 -17.81
N ILE A 81 -4.17 -8.69 -18.43
CA ILE A 81 -4.47 -9.90 -19.19
C ILE A 81 -4.55 -11.17 -18.33
N TRP A 82 -4.20 -11.07 -17.04
CA TRP A 82 -4.15 -12.20 -16.10
C TRP A 82 -5.41 -12.32 -15.22
N GLY A 83 -6.33 -11.37 -15.33
CA GLY A 83 -7.57 -11.37 -14.55
C GLY A 83 -7.40 -10.96 -13.09
N PHE A 84 -6.42 -10.11 -12.77
CA PHE A 84 -6.28 -9.55 -11.43
C PHE A 84 -7.53 -8.77 -11.02
N ASP A 85 -7.88 -8.84 -9.74
CA ASP A 85 -9.02 -8.14 -9.13
C ASP A 85 -8.61 -7.63 -7.75
N MET A 86 -7.60 -6.77 -7.72
CA MET A 86 -7.06 -6.18 -6.49
C MET A 86 -7.35 -4.68 -6.48
N ASP A 87 -7.68 -4.16 -5.30
CA ASP A 87 -7.87 -2.73 -5.09
C ASP A 87 -6.50 -2.08 -4.78
N ALA A 88 -5.95 -1.35 -5.75
CA ALA A 88 -4.74 -0.58 -5.53
C ALA A 88 -5.04 0.68 -4.71
N PRO A 89 -4.27 0.98 -3.66
CA PRO A 89 -4.43 2.22 -2.90
C PRO A 89 -4.13 3.44 -3.78
N GLN A 90 -4.64 4.60 -3.37
CA GLN A 90 -4.51 5.85 -4.12
C GLN A 90 -3.04 6.23 -4.33
N TYR A 91 -2.21 6.02 -3.32
CA TYR A 91 -0.78 6.33 -3.34
C TYR A 91 0.07 5.06 -3.31
N SER A 92 1.27 5.15 -3.84
CA SER A 92 2.27 4.09 -3.74
C SER A 92 2.75 3.91 -2.29
N PHE A 93 2.90 5.04 -1.57
CA PHE A 93 3.11 5.10 -0.12
C PHE A 93 2.39 6.31 0.44
N ASP A 94 1.85 6.19 1.63
CA ASP A 94 1.47 7.30 2.48
C ASP A 94 2.34 7.26 3.75
N ARG A 95 3.20 8.27 3.90
CA ARG A 95 4.12 8.42 5.03
C ARG A 95 3.58 9.42 6.07
N GLY A 96 2.30 9.76 5.96
CA GLY A 96 1.62 10.65 6.89
C GLY A 96 1.75 10.15 8.32
N GLU A 97 2.08 11.04 9.24
CA GLU A 97 2.28 10.67 10.64
C GLU A 97 0.98 10.18 11.28
N LEU A 98 -0.11 10.92 11.08
CA LEU A 98 -1.42 10.56 11.60
C LEU A 98 -1.94 9.29 10.92
N HIS A 99 -1.78 9.17 9.61
CA HIS A 99 -2.15 7.98 8.84
C HIS A 99 -1.47 6.73 9.39
N ASN A 100 -0.15 6.77 9.59
CA ASN A 100 0.61 5.63 10.09
C ASN A 100 0.33 5.30 11.56
N LEU A 101 0.10 6.31 12.39
CA LEU A 101 -0.20 6.12 13.80
C LEU A 101 -1.63 5.63 14.04
N SER A 102 -2.56 5.82 13.10
CA SER A 102 -3.97 5.45 13.23
C SER A 102 -4.32 4.07 12.67
N ILE A 103 -3.33 3.22 12.40
CA ILE A 103 -3.58 1.85 11.92
C ILE A 103 -4.36 1.07 12.97
N GLN A 104 -5.59 0.70 12.64
CA GLN A 104 -6.49 0.04 13.59
C GLN A 104 -6.17 -1.44 13.79
N ARG A 105 -5.65 -2.11 12.76
CA ARG A 105 -5.40 -3.55 12.79
C ARG A 105 -4.03 -3.89 12.19
N GLY A 106 -3.23 -4.59 12.97
CA GLY A 106 -1.87 -4.95 12.57
C GLY A 106 -0.91 -3.76 12.63
N THR A 107 0.16 -3.81 11.86
CA THR A 107 1.24 -2.82 11.84
C THR A 107 1.50 -2.23 10.45
N LEU A 108 0.74 -2.67 9.44
CA LEU A 108 0.93 -2.27 8.04
C LEU A 108 -0.18 -1.34 7.58
N THR A 109 0.20 -0.28 6.89
CA THR A 109 -0.75 0.56 6.15
C THR A 109 -1.37 -0.22 4.98
N ALA A 110 -2.41 0.34 4.34
CA ALA A 110 -3.02 -0.24 3.16
C ALA A 110 -2.02 -0.33 1.99
N GLU A 111 -1.16 0.67 1.84
CA GLU A 111 -0.11 0.76 0.83
C GLU A 111 0.96 -0.31 1.02
N GLU A 112 1.42 -0.50 2.26
CA GLU A 112 2.41 -1.53 2.60
C GLU A 112 1.84 -2.93 2.41
N ARG A 113 0.62 -3.17 2.86
CA ARG A 113 -0.08 -4.44 2.67
C ARG A 113 -0.27 -4.75 1.19
N PHE A 114 -0.69 -3.74 0.40
CA PHE A 114 -0.82 -3.91 -1.04
C PHE A 114 0.52 -4.28 -1.68
N LYS A 115 1.62 -3.63 -1.29
CA LYS A 115 2.95 -3.95 -1.83
C LYS A 115 3.43 -5.37 -1.47
N ILE A 116 3.10 -5.83 -0.27
CA ILE A 116 3.37 -7.22 0.10
C ILE A 116 2.53 -8.15 -0.78
N ASN A 117 1.25 -7.85 -0.99
CA ASN A 117 0.39 -8.69 -1.82
C ASN A 117 0.75 -8.63 -3.31
N ASP A 118 1.34 -7.52 -3.78
CA ASP A 118 1.77 -7.35 -5.18
C ASP A 118 2.85 -8.35 -5.61
N HIS A 119 3.57 -9.00 -4.66
CA HIS A 119 4.57 -10.01 -5.01
C HIS A 119 4.00 -11.13 -5.89
N ILE A 120 2.73 -11.52 -5.65
CA ILE A 120 2.10 -12.59 -6.41
C ILE A 120 1.75 -12.15 -7.85
N VAL A 121 1.39 -10.87 -8.01
CA VAL A 121 1.18 -10.25 -9.33
C VAL A 121 2.49 -10.29 -10.13
N GLN A 122 3.59 -9.84 -9.51
CA GLN A 122 4.90 -9.85 -10.15
C GLN A 122 5.36 -11.29 -10.46
N THR A 123 5.11 -12.24 -9.57
CA THR A 123 5.40 -13.66 -9.77
C THR A 123 4.66 -14.20 -10.99
N LEU A 124 3.36 -13.96 -11.11
CA LEU A 124 2.58 -14.44 -12.24
C LEU A 124 3.01 -13.80 -13.57
N ILE A 125 3.24 -12.49 -13.57
CA ILE A 125 3.75 -11.77 -14.75
C ILE A 125 5.08 -12.38 -15.20
N MET A 126 6.03 -12.54 -14.27
CA MET A 126 7.36 -13.09 -14.53
C MET A 126 7.28 -14.54 -15.05
N LEU A 127 6.56 -15.42 -14.34
CA LEU A 127 6.43 -16.82 -14.73
C LEU A 127 5.72 -16.99 -16.08
N SER A 128 4.75 -16.13 -16.41
CA SER A 128 4.04 -16.16 -17.69
C SER A 128 4.95 -15.84 -18.89
N THR A 129 6.11 -15.25 -18.68
CA THR A 129 7.10 -14.97 -19.74
C THR A 129 8.08 -16.11 -19.99
N LEU A 130 8.12 -17.12 -19.10
CA LEU A 130 9.06 -18.23 -19.20
C LEU A 130 8.52 -19.34 -20.13
N PRO A 131 9.39 -19.95 -20.97
CA PRO A 131 8.99 -21.02 -21.88
C PRO A 131 8.91 -22.37 -21.12
N PHE A 132 7.85 -22.58 -20.37
CA PHE A 132 7.64 -23.85 -19.66
C PHE A 132 7.39 -25.01 -20.65
N PRO A 133 8.01 -26.18 -20.42
CA PRO A 133 7.68 -27.41 -21.17
C PRO A 133 6.23 -27.83 -20.89
N ARG A 134 5.64 -28.60 -21.80
CA ARG A 134 4.22 -29.00 -21.74
C ARG A 134 3.78 -29.56 -20.38
N ALA A 135 4.66 -30.32 -19.73
CA ALA A 135 4.37 -30.93 -18.41
C ALA A 135 4.31 -29.91 -17.25
N LEU A 136 4.88 -28.72 -17.44
CA LEU A 136 4.97 -27.66 -16.42
C LEU A 136 4.22 -26.38 -16.79
N ARG A 137 3.40 -26.43 -17.85
CA ARG A 137 2.68 -25.25 -18.37
C ARG A 137 1.74 -24.60 -17.34
N ASP A 138 1.26 -25.37 -16.37
CA ASP A 138 0.31 -24.92 -15.36
C ASP A 138 1.02 -24.32 -14.10
N VAL A 139 2.36 -24.36 -14.07
CA VAL A 139 3.16 -23.81 -12.93
C VAL A 139 2.86 -22.34 -12.66
N PRO A 140 2.78 -21.44 -13.66
CA PRO A 140 2.46 -20.03 -13.39
C PRO A 140 1.11 -19.87 -12.70
N GLN A 141 0.10 -20.64 -13.13
CA GLN A 141 -1.23 -20.64 -12.55
C GLN A 141 -1.19 -21.12 -11.10
N LEU A 142 -0.60 -22.28 -10.84
CA LEU A 142 -0.50 -22.86 -9.50
C LEU A 142 0.28 -21.94 -8.55
N ALA A 143 1.37 -21.34 -9.03
CA ALA A 143 2.14 -20.39 -8.23
C ALA A 143 1.34 -19.13 -7.87
N ALA A 144 0.34 -18.76 -8.66
CA ALA A 144 -0.46 -17.56 -8.45
C ALA A 144 -1.68 -17.77 -7.56
N THR A 145 -2.00 -18.99 -7.15
CA THR A 145 -3.24 -19.31 -6.42
C THR A 145 -3.07 -19.53 -4.92
N HIS A 146 -1.84 -19.63 -4.40
CA HIS A 146 -1.60 -19.96 -3.00
C HIS A 146 -2.10 -18.91 -1.98
N HIS A 147 -2.50 -17.73 -2.43
CA HIS A 147 -3.17 -16.71 -1.62
C HIS A 147 -4.67 -16.57 -1.92
N GLU A 148 -5.18 -17.36 -2.85
CA GLU A 148 -6.63 -17.42 -3.07
C GLU A 148 -7.31 -18.17 -1.91
N LYS A 149 -8.59 -17.89 -1.70
CA LYS A 149 -9.38 -18.52 -0.65
C LYS A 149 -10.65 -19.11 -1.25
N LEU A 150 -11.12 -20.21 -0.68
CA LEU A 150 -12.33 -20.89 -1.15
C LEU A 150 -13.59 -20.00 -1.13
N ASP A 151 -13.60 -18.99 -0.28
CA ASP A 151 -14.69 -18.02 -0.17
C ASP A 151 -14.59 -16.85 -1.15
N GLY A 152 -13.55 -16.80 -2.02
CA GLY A 152 -13.33 -15.73 -2.99
C GLY A 152 -12.79 -14.43 -2.37
N THR A 153 -12.38 -14.43 -1.11
CA THR A 153 -11.78 -13.24 -0.44
C THR A 153 -10.27 -13.20 -0.53
N GLY A 154 -9.67 -14.14 -1.29
CA GLY A 154 -8.24 -14.19 -1.55
C GLY A 154 -7.76 -13.15 -2.54
N TYR A 155 -6.54 -13.28 -3.00
CA TYR A 155 -5.90 -12.46 -4.02
C TYR A 155 -4.92 -13.32 -4.84
N PRO A 156 -4.53 -12.94 -6.04
CA PRO A 156 -4.75 -11.65 -6.72
C PRO A 156 -6.01 -11.56 -7.59
N ARG A 157 -6.78 -12.65 -7.76
CA ARG A 157 -7.90 -12.74 -8.71
C ARG A 157 -9.25 -12.95 -8.05
N ARG A 158 -9.31 -13.14 -6.73
CA ARG A 158 -10.52 -13.42 -5.94
C ARG A 158 -11.29 -14.64 -6.46
N LEU A 159 -10.55 -15.72 -6.77
CA LEU A 159 -11.12 -16.97 -7.26
C LEU A 159 -11.84 -17.70 -6.13
N GLY A 160 -13.08 -18.11 -6.40
CA GLY A 160 -13.84 -18.97 -5.49
C GLY A 160 -13.46 -20.44 -5.60
N GLY A 161 -13.92 -21.26 -4.66
CA GLY A 161 -13.58 -22.66 -4.59
C GLY A 161 -14.00 -23.51 -5.79
N ASP A 162 -15.01 -23.07 -6.55
CA ASP A 162 -15.45 -23.68 -7.82
C ASP A 162 -14.49 -23.41 -8.99
N GLN A 163 -13.69 -22.36 -8.89
CA GLN A 163 -12.71 -21.94 -9.89
C GLN A 163 -11.30 -22.46 -9.58
N LEU A 164 -11.07 -22.95 -8.37
CA LEU A 164 -9.79 -23.51 -7.92
C LEU A 164 -9.74 -25.01 -8.13
N SER A 165 -8.75 -25.49 -8.88
CA SER A 165 -8.49 -26.91 -9.04
C SER A 165 -7.98 -27.57 -7.74
N VAL A 166 -7.95 -28.90 -7.67
CA VAL A 166 -7.44 -29.59 -6.48
C VAL A 166 -6.00 -29.19 -6.14
N PRO A 167 -5.06 -29.11 -7.10
CA PRO A 167 -3.72 -28.61 -6.81
C PRO A 167 -3.65 -27.14 -6.32
N ASP A 168 -4.62 -26.29 -6.69
CA ASP A 168 -4.67 -24.90 -6.24
C ASP A 168 -5.10 -24.75 -4.76
N ARG A 169 -5.63 -25.81 -4.16
CA ARG A 169 -6.20 -25.80 -2.79
C ARG A 169 -5.24 -26.34 -1.72
N VAL A 170 -4.03 -26.71 -2.09
CA VAL A 170 -3.03 -27.37 -1.21
C VAL A 170 -2.05 -26.35 -0.62
#